data_2430817748f87a5d27a9595b00290b30
#
_entry.id   2430817748f87a5d27a9595b00290b30
#
_cell.length_a   1.000
_cell.length_b   1.000
_cell.length_c   1.000
_cell.angle_alpha   90.00
_cell.angle_beta   90.00
_cell.angle_gamma   90.00
#
_symmetry.space_group_name_H-M   'P 1'
#
loop_
_entity.id
_entity.type
_entity.pdbx_description
1 polymer ?
#
loop_
_entity_poly.entity_id
_entity_poly.type
_entity_poly.pdbx_seq_one_letter_code
_entity_poly.pdbx_strand_id
1 'polypeptide(L)'
;MAVAIPNCGTYTVEMDYGASTNAFVLDSVTAGVLDSTDYFLEGTTDWQDVTAYVKQVSINRGRQNRFRDPTGQPSTAVIQIEDRDFRFSLVNEGSPYWNTAKGRLGFELNSGVRISRNGTYLFTGIITQYSQQIENPNRSLVTVNCSDALFTLNNSKTTYFTATPERSDTRIDTVLSNAGAFNKPGQRILETGVANLGNAPVDETASVLEYILRVNNSEQGRVWVDGSGNFNFDRRLVGELQDIDVTLSDTGGTAIPYTTFDIVSN
;
A
#
# COMPACT_ATOMS: atom_id res chain seq x y z
N MET A 1 -22.01 -3.75 -37.07
CA MET A 1 -22.35 -3.58 -35.66
C MET A 1 -21.03 -3.25 -34.94
N ALA A 2 -20.83 -2.00 -34.52
CA ALA A 2 -19.62 -1.61 -33.79
C ALA A 2 -19.76 -2.14 -32.39
N VAL A 3 -18.87 -3.05 -31.98
CA VAL A 3 -18.75 -3.50 -30.60
C VAL A 3 -18.17 -2.32 -29.82
N ALA A 4 -18.96 -1.74 -28.91
CA ALA A 4 -18.48 -0.71 -28.00
C ALA A 4 -17.38 -1.36 -27.14
N ILE A 5 -16.16 -0.90 -27.30
CA ILE A 5 -15.04 -1.25 -26.41
C ILE A 5 -15.42 -0.70 -25.03
N PRO A 6 -15.50 -1.54 -23.97
CA PRO A 6 -15.83 -1.05 -22.63
C PRO A 6 -14.81 0.02 -22.26
N ASN A 7 -15.33 1.16 -21.83
CA ASN A 7 -14.53 2.33 -21.45
C ASN A 7 -13.50 1.91 -20.40
N CYS A 8 -12.24 1.81 -20.80
CA CYS A 8 -11.12 1.42 -19.95
C CYS A 8 -10.83 2.52 -18.94
N GLY A 9 -11.71 2.87 -18.05
CA GLY A 9 -11.60 3.90 -17.02
C GLY A 9 -10.30 4.71 -16.98
N THR A 10 -10.35 5.92 -16.50
CA THR A 10 -9.18 6.80 -16.39
C THR A 10 -8.28 6.32 -15.25
N TYR A 11 -7.04 5.95 -15.55
CA TYR A 11 -6.01 5.67 -14.54
C TYR A 11 -5.27 6.95 -14.21
N THR A 12 -4.91 7.11 -12.95
CA THR A 12 -4.06 8.19 -12.47
C THR A 12 -2.91 7.58 -11.66
N VAL A 13 -1.70 8.02 -11.97
CA VAL A 13 -0.48 7.65 -11.25
C VAL A 13 0.12 8.90 -10.65
N GLU A 14 0.26 8.92 -9.33
CA GLU A 14 0.81 10.04 -8.60
C GLU A 14 2.01 9.57 -7.79
N MET A 15 3.04 10.40 -7.76
CA MET A 15 4.25 10.18 -7.00
C MET A 15 4.51 11.35 -6.06
N ASP A 16 4.94 11.04 -4.84
CA ASP A 16 5.36 12.05 -3.89
C ASP A 16 6.70 12.63 -4.32
N TYR A 17 6.71 13.91 -4.58
CA TYR A 17 7.89 14.66 -4.99
C TYR A 17 8.91 14.85 -3.84
N GLY A 18 8.52 14.56 -2.60
CA GLY A 18 9.42 14.68 -1.45
C GLY A 18 9.86 16.11 -1.13
N ALA A 19 9.29 17.11 -1.80
CA ALA A 19 9.37 18.49 -1.38
C ALA A 19 8.30 18.68 -0.30
N SER A 20 8.70 18.64 0.96
CA SER A 20 7.79 19.09 2.01
C SER A 20 7.59 20.59 1.85
N THR A 21 6.54 20.99 1.13
CA THR A 21 6.05 22.35 1.20
C THR A 21 5.53 22.56 2.62
N ASN A 22 5.83 23.72 3.20
CA ASN A 22 5.40 24.07 4.57
C ASN A 22 5.98 23.17 5.69
N ALA A 23 7.20 22.64 5.51
CA ALA A 23 7.90 21.98 6.61
C ALA A 23 8.31 22.99 7.68
N PHE A 24 8.19 22.57 8.92
CA PHE A 24 8.76 23.32 10.05
C PHE A 24 10.28 23.41 9.91
N VAL A 25 10.83 24.62 10.02
CA VAL A 25 12.26 24.86 9.93
C VAL A 25 12.73 25.46 11.25
N LEU A 26 13.55 24.74 11.99
CA LEU A 26 14.12 25.21 13.25
C LEU A 26 14.86 26.53 13.03
N ASP A 27 14.72 27.47 13.96
CA ASP A 27 15.31 28.83 13.91
C ASP A 27 14.78 29.77 12.80
N SER A 28 13.77 29.36 12.04
CA SER A 28 13.08 30.27 11.13
C SER A 28 12.04 31.12 11.87
N VAL A 29 12.09 32.43 11.67
CA VAL A 29 11.12 33.35 12.28
C VAL A 29 9.68 33.18 11.74
N THR A 30 9.52 32.56 10.60
CA THR A 30 8.22 32.30 9.96
C THR A 30 7.82 30.84 9.99
N ALA A 31 8.73 29.95 9.68
CA ALA A 31 8.47 28.50 9.57
C ALA A 31 8.88 27.72 10.84
N GLY A 32 9.50 28.36 11.83
CA GLY A 32 9.93 27.76 13.10
C GLY A 32 9.00 28.05 14.28
N VAL A 33 7.77 28.51 14.03
CA VAL A 33 6.81 28.83 15.07
C VAL A 33 6.03 27.56 15.42
N LEU A 34 6.13 27.11 16.67
CA LEU A 34 5.27 26.06 17.21
C LEU A 34 3.81 26.56 17.24
N ASP A 35 2.86 25.67 16.99
CA ASP A 35 1.42 25.99 16.83
C ASP A 35 1.05 26.77 15.55
N SER A 36 1.96 26.86 14.56
CA SER A 36 1.61 27.38 13.26
C SER A 36 0.61 26.45 12.55
N THR A 37 -0.43 27.02 11.95
CA THR A 37 -1.38 26.29 11.10
C THR A 37 -0.85 26.05 9.69
N ASP A 38 0.22 26.75 9.30
CA ASP A 38 0.76 26.76 7.96
C ASP A 38 2.01 25.88 7.82
N TYR A 39 2.69 25.57 8.94
CA TYR A 39 3.93 24.78 8.94
C TYR A 39 3.82 23.59 9.87
N PHE A 40 4.11 22.40 9.34
CA PHE A 40 3.99 21.12 10.03
C PHE A 40 5.36 20.45 10.17
N LEU A 41 5.59 19.71 11.25
CA LEU A 41 6.85 18.99 11.49
C LEU A 41 7.24 18.05 10.33
N GLU A 42 6.26 17.40 9.73
CA GLU A 42 6.47 16.49 8.60
C GLU A 42 6.29 17.17 7.23
N GLY A 43 5.87 18.45 7.20
CA GLY A 43 5.44 19.12 5.97
C GLY A 43 4.17 18.48 5.37
N THR A 44 3.80 18.91 4.18
CA THR A 44 2.72 18.32 3.40
C THR A 44 3.29 17.48 2.27
N THR A 45 2.69 16.33 2.03
CA THR A 45 3.04 15.47 0.89
C THR A 45 2.69 16.18 -0.41
N ASP A 46 3.66 16.32 -1.32
CA ASP A 46 3.47 16.95 -2.63
C ASP A 46 3.29 15.88 -3.71
N TRP A 47 2.04 15.51 -3.96
CA TRP A 47 1.67 14.53 -4.97
C TRP A 47 1.71 15.14 -6.37
N GLN A 48 2.56 14.59 -7.23
CA GLN A 48 2.69 14.96 -8.63
C GLN A 48 2.03 13.93 -9.53
N ASP A 49 1.10 14.37 -10.38
CA ASP A 49 0.49 13.52 -11.40
C ASP A 49 1.48 13.28 -12.54
N VAL A 50 1.94 12.06 -12.67
CA VAL A 50 2.87 11.61 -13.71
C VAL A 50 2.20 10.76 -14.78
N THR A 51 0.89 10.65 -14.77
CA THR A 51 0.10 9.77 -15.66
C THR A 51 0.42 9.97 -17.13
N ALA A 52 0.65 11.22 -17.56
CA ALA A 52 0.94 11.54 -18.96
C ALA A 52 2.23 10.90 -19.50
N TYR A 53 3.13 10.49 -18.62
CA TYR A 53 4.42 9.88 -18.98
C TYR A 53 4.41 8.36 -18.79
N VAL A 54 3.37 7.81 -18.17
CA VAL A 54 3.29 6.39 -17.86
C VAL A 54 2.94 5.59 -19.10
N LYS A 55 3.79 4.62 -19.44
CA LYS A 55 3.60 3.69 -20.55
C LYS A 55 2.85 2.44 -20.12
N GLN A 56 3.18 1.92 -18.94
CA GLN A 56 2.61 0.68 -18.42
C GLN A 56 2.61 0.70 -16.90
N VAL A 57 1.56 0.11 -16.32
CA VAL A 57 1.44 -0.20 -14.89
C VAL A 57 1.09 -1.66 -14.73
N SER A 58 1.79 -2.34 -13.84
CA SER A 58 1.48 -3.71 -13.43
C SER A 58 1.36 -3.75 -11.91
N ILE A 59 0.24 -4.24 -11.38
CA ILE A 59 -0.01 -4.34 -9.94
C ILE A 59 -0.20 -5.82 -9.58
N ASN A 60 0.58 -6.30 -8.62
CA ASN A 60 0.40 -7.61 -8.01
C ASN A 60 0.01 -7.42 -6.55
N ARG A 61 -1.16 -7.90 -6.17
CA ARG A 61 -1.71 -7.73 -4.82
C ARG A 61 -1.21 -8.75 -3.79
N GLY A 62 -0.04 -9.37 -4.01
CA GLY A 62 0.65 -10.19 -3.03
C GLY A 62 -0.03 -11.51 -2.64
N ARG A 63 -1.27 -11.76 -3.08
CA ARG A 63 -2.03 -12.95 -2.71
C ARG A 63 -2.07 -13.96 -3.86
N GLN A 64 -1.37 -15.07 -3.70
CA GLN A 64 -1.33 -16.13 -4.73
C GLN A 64 -2.44 -17.18 -4.58
N ASN A 65 -2.96 -17.42 -3.38
CA ASN A 65 -3.99 -18.44 -3.11
C ASN A 65 -5.19 -17.85 -2.34
N ARG A 66 -6.40 -18.05 -2.88
CA ARG A 66 -7.63 -17.50 -2.32
C ARG A 66 -8.07 -18.13 -1.00
N PHE A 67 -7.68 -19.37 -0.68
CA PHE A 67 -8.32 -20.13 0.38
C PHE A 67 -7.43 -20.62 1.53
N ARG A 68 -6.09 -20.56 1.43
CA ARG A 68 -5.20 -21.16 2.44
C ARG A 68 -3.88 -20.44 2.70
N ASP A 69 -3.69 -19.25 2.14
CA ASP A 69 -2.44 -18.52 2.37
C ASP A 69 -2.69 -17.41 3.41
N PRO A 70 -2.44 -17.68 4.71
CA PRO A 70 -2.53 -16.66 5.75
C PRO A 70 -1.35 -15.69 5.68
N THR A 71 -0.38 -15.95 4.79
CA THR A 71 0.81 -15.12 4.66
C THR A 71 0.47 -13.85 3.91
N GLY A 72 0.32 -12.74 4.64
CA GLY A 72 0.27 -11.40 4.08
C GLY A 72 1.60 -11.10 3.38
N GLN A 73 1.65 -11.29 2.05
CA GLN A 73 2.78 -10.84 1.26
C GLN A 73 2.56 -9.38 0.84
N PRO A 74 3.63 -8.55 0.82
CA PRO A 74 3.52 -7.20 0.31
C PRO A 74 2.99 -7.18 -1.12
N SER A 75 2.04 -6.28 -1.40
CA SER A 75 1.65 -5.99 -2.77
C SER A 75 2.77 -5.21 -3.46
N THR A 76 2.92 -5.42 -4.75
CA THR A 76 3.94 -4.75 -5.56
C THR A 76 3.31 -4.07 -6.76
N ALA A 77 3.89 -2.95 -7.17
CA ALA A 77 3.56 -2.31 -8.43
C ALA A 77 4.83 -2.00 -9.21
N VAL A 78 4.75 -2.14 -10.53
CA VAL A 78 5.80 -1.76 -11.45
C VAL A 78 5.24 -0.73 -12.40
N ILE A 79 5.87 0.45 -12.45
CA ILE A 79 5.48 1.57 -13.29
C ILE A 79 6.60 1.78 -14.31
N GLN A 80 6.26 1.75 -15.59
CA GLN A 80 7.17 2.11 -16.66
C GLN A 80 6.81 3.48 -17.22
N ILE A 81 7.78 4.39 -17.21
CA ILE A 81 7.65 5.79 -17.64
C ILE A 81 8.51 5.97 -18.89
N GLU A 82 7.92 6.49 -19.96
CA GLU A 82 8.65 6.94 -21.13
C GLU A 82 9.05 8.41 -20.93
N ASP A 83 10.33 8.65 -20.80
CA ASP A 83 10.90 9.97 -20.54
C ASP A 83 11.66 10.46 -21.78
N ARG A 84 11.10 11.45 -22.47
CA ARG A 84 11.67 12.02 -23.71
C ARG A 84 12.56 13.24 -23.45
N ASP A 85 12.34 13.92 -22.34
CA ASP A 85 13.01 15.17 -22.01
C ASP A 85 13.96 15.02 -20.80
N PHE A 86 14.24 13.78 -20.39
CA PHE A 86 15.04 13.47 -19.19
C PHE A 86 14.50 14.13 -17.90
N ARG A 87 13.17 14.31 -17.82
CA ARG A 87 12.49 14.88 -16.64
C ARG A 87 12.62 14.00 -15.41
N PHE A 88 12.69 12.69 -15.62
CA PHE A 88 12.83 11.67 -14.58
C PHE A 88 14.25 11.18 -14.42
N SER A 89 15.23 11.91 -14.97
CA SER A 89 16.64 11.55 -14.87
C SER A 89 17.20 11.89 -13.50
N LEU A 90 17.96 10.94 -12.94
CA LEU A 90 18.62 11.08 -11.65
C LEU A 90 19.71 12.17 -11.63
N VAL A 91 20.16 12.64 -12.80
CA VAL A 91 21.27 13.59 -12.94
C VAL A 91 20.90 14.90 -13.64
N ASN A 92 19.64 15.07 -14.03
CA ASN A 92 19.20 16.28 -14.73
C ASN A 92 18.76 17.36 -13.75
N GLU A 93 19.66 18.30 -13.43
CA GLU A 93 19.37 19.44 -12.56
C GLU A 93 18.31 20.41 -13.13
N GLY A 94 18.12 20.41 -14.45
CA GLY A 94 17.05 21.19 -15.13
C GLY A 94 15.68 20.53 -15.12
N SER A 95 15.53 19.35 -14.49
CA SER A 95 14.26 18.67 -14.41
C SER A 95 13.23 19.46 -13.59
N PRO A 96 11.95 19.53 -14.00
CA PRO A 96 10.89 20.11 -13.18
C PRO A 96 10.69 19.35 -11.85
N TYR A 97 11.20 18.12 -11.77
CA TYR A 97 11.17 17.27 -10.58
C TYR A 97 12.48 17.26 -9.80
N TRP A 98 13.40 18.18 -10.10
CA TRP A 98 14.65 18.31 -9.36
C TRP A 98 14.42 19.03 -8.03
N ASN A 99 14.71 18.35 -6.94
CA ASN A 99 14.65 18.95 -5.61
C ASN A 99 15.97 19.71 -5.32
N THR A 100 15.94 21.01 -5.51
CA THR A 100 17.13 21.89 -5.35
C THR A 100 17.68 21.85 -3.91
N ALA A 101 16.81 21.72 -2.91
CA ALA A 101 17.24 21.67 -1.51
C ALA A 101 18.01 20.39 -1.18
N LYS A 102 17.67 19.28 -1.84
CA LYS A 102 18.34 17.98 -1.67
C LYS A 102 19.43 17.73 -2.71
N GLY A 103 19.52 18.53 -3.78
CA GLY A 103 20.47 18.35 -4.89
C GLY A 103 20.27 17.05 -5.66
N ARG A 104 19.02 16.58 -5.81
CA ARG A 104 18.67 15.31 -6.48
C ARG A 104 17.23 15.31 -6.98
N LEU A 105 16.90 14.30 -7.79
CA LEU A 105 15.52 14.07 -8.22
C LEU A 105 14.60 13.90 -7.01
N GLY A 106 13.41 14.52 -7.04
CA GLY A 106 12.43 14.44 -5.95
C GLY A 106 11.86 13.05 -5.74
N PHE A 107 11.69 12.26 -6.81
CA PHE A 107 11.21 10.89 -6.75
C PHE A 107 12.34 9.94 -6.33
N GLU A 108 12.46 9.70 -5.05
CA GLU A 108 13.53 8.90 -4.47
C GLU A 108 13.01 7.60 -3.82
N LEU A 109 13.94 6.77 -3.35
CA LEU A 109 13.57 5.59 -2.57
C LEU A 109 12.78 6.01 -1.32
N ASN A 110 11.77 5.23 -0.98
CA ASN A 110 10.79 5.47 0.08
C ASN A 110 9.81 6.64 -0.19
N SER A 111 9.88 7.34 -1.33
CA SER A 111 8.82 8.28 -1.71
C SER A 111 7.51 7.55 -1.98
N GLY A 112 6.40 8.20 -1.62
CA GLY A 112 5.06 7.66 -1.78
C GLY A 112 4.64 7.50 -3.25
N VAL A 113 3.88 6.47 -3.53
CA VAL A 113 3.26 6.23 -4.84
C VAL A 113 1.82 5.80 -4.63
N ARG A 114 0.92 6.33 -5.44
CA ARG A 114 -0.47 5.88 -5.46
C ARG A 114 -0.98 5.77 -6.89
N ILE A 115 -1.76 4.72 -7.13
CA ILE A 115 -2.34 4.42 -8.42
C ILE A 115 -3.84 4.27 -8.23
N SER A 116 -4.62 5.06 -8.97
CA SER A 116 -6.06 5.00 -8.89
C SER A 116 -6.69 4.73 -10.25
N ARG A 117 -7.94 4.28 -10.23
CA ARG A 117 -8.80 4.15 -11.42
C ARG A 117 -10.15 4.75 -11.11
N ASN A 118 -10.58 5.73 -11.91
CA ASN A 118 -11.84 6.46 -11.70
C ASN A 118 -11.97 6.99 -10.25
N GLY A 119 -10.87 7.48 -9.66
CA GLY A 119 -10.83 7.98 -8.30
C GLY A 119 -10.74 6.93 -7.19
N THR A 120 -10.82 5.63 -7.52
CA THR A 120 -10.64 4.55 -6.55
C THR A 120 -9.19 4.10 -6.53
N TYR A 121 -8.53 4.14 -5.37
CA TYR A 121 -7.16 3.68 -5.22
C TYR A 121 -7.05 2.17 -5.40
N LEU A 122 -6.16 1.77 -6.31
CA LEU A 122 -5.82 0.37 -6.58
C LEU A 122 -4.55 -0.05 -5.84
N PHE A 123 -3.63 0.89 -5.63
CA PHE A 123 -2.36 0.66 -4.96
C PHE A 123 -1.88 1.95 -4.31
N THR A 124 -1.41 1.83 -3.08
CA THR A 124 -0.68 2.86 -2.35
C THR A 124 0.53 2.22 -1.69
N GLY A 125 1.70 2.79 -1.89
CA GLY A 125 2.94 2.23 -1.37
C GLY A 125 4.11 3.21 -1.51
N ILE A 126 5.31 2.68 -1.48
CA ILE A 126 6.57 3.43 -1.58
C ILE A 126 7.44 2.88 -2.70
N ILE A 127 8.32 3.74 -3.23
CA ILE A 127 9.34 3.37 -4.22
C ILE A 127 10.41 2.53 -3.51
N THR A 128 10.61 1.30 -3.98
CA THR A 128 11.65 0.39 -3.46
C THR A 128 12.86 0.31 -4.38
N GLN A 129 12.65 0.57 -5.66
CA GLN A 129 13.73 0.61 -6.65
C GLN A 129 13.38 1.56 -7.78
N TYR A 130 14.36 2.32 -8.22
CA TYR A 130 14.27 3.24 -9.34
C TYR A 130 15.41 2.96 -10.31
N SER A 131 15.10 2.70 -11.58
CA SER A 131 16.08 2.44 -12.61
C SER A 131 15.76 3.21 -13.89
N GLN A 132 16.79 3.72 -14.55
CA GLN A 132 16.69 4.43 -15.81
C GLN A 132 17.56 3.75 -16.87
N GLN A 133 16.97 3.46 -18.02
CA GLN A 133 17.66 2.95 -19.18
C GLN A 133 17.59 3.99 -20.29
N ILE A 134 18.74 4.49 -20.73
CA ILE A 134 18.84 5.44 -21.84
C ILE A 134 18.86 4.64 -23.14
N GLU A 135 17.83 4.79 -23.98
CA GLU A 135 17.72 4.07 -25.26
C GLU A 135 18.38 4.83 -26.41
N ASN A 136 18.28 6.16 -26.39
CA ASN A 136 18.92 7.06 -27.37
C ASN A 136 19.05 8.47 -26.79
N PRO A 137 19.70 9.45 -27.50
CA PRO A 137 19.96 10.77 -26.94
C PRO A 137 18.76 11.56 -26.40
N ASN A 138 17.55 11.23 -26.85
CA ASN A 138 16.36 12.00 -26.48
C ASN A 138 15.26 11.12 -25.83
N ARG A 139 15.60 9.89 -25.41
CA ARG A 139 14.60 8.97 -24.86
C ARG A 139 15.21 8.07 -23.80
N SER A 140 14.57 7.97 -22.69
CA SER A 140 14.87 6.98 -21.68
C SER A 140 13.59 6.26 -21.21
N LEU A 141 13.77 5.03 -20.75
CA LEU A 141 12.76 4.25 -20.06
C LEU A 141 13.10 4.22 -18.58
N VAL A 142 12.21 4.73 -17.77
CA VAL A 142 12.33 4.68 -16.32
C VAL A 142 11.41 3.58 -15.79
N THR A 143 11.96 2.71 -14.97
CA THR A 143 11.21 1.65 -14.28
C THR A 143 11.22 1.91 -12.78
N VAL A 144 10.05 2.07 -12.21
CA VAL A 144 9.85 2.30 -10.78
C VAL A 144 9.17 1.07 -10.19
N ASN A 145 9.86 0.38 -9.28
CA ASN A 145 9.29 -0.70 -8.51
C ASN A 145 8.82 -0.18 -7.16
N CYS A 146 7.61 -0.55 -6.80
CA CYS A 146 6.95 -0.09 -5.58
C CYS A 146 6.46 -1.28 -4.75
N SER A 147 6.40 -1.08 -3.44
CA SER A 147 5.81 -2.04 -2.50
C SER A 147 4.87 -1.33 -1.54
N ASP A 148 3.88 -2.06 -1.05
CA ASP A 148 2.95 -1.53 -0.05
C ASP A 148 3.59 -1.45 1.35
N ALA A 149 2.82 -1.00 2.33
CA ALA A 149 3.30 -0.79 3.69
C ALA A 149 3.66 -2.10 4.43
N LEU A 150 3.24 -3.28 3.98
CA LEU A 150 3.71 -4.55 4.55
C LEU A 150 5.21 -4.74 4.34
N PHE A 151 5.76 -4.21 3.23
CA PHE A 151 7.21 -4.20 3.01
C PHE A 151 7.94 -3.41 4.10
N THR A 152 7.40 -2.25 4.48
CA THR A 152 7.97 -1.44 5.58
C THR A 152 7.89 -2.17 6.91
N LEU A 153 6.76 -2.82 7.22
CA LEU A 153 6.61 -3.63 8.43
C LEU A 153 7.57 -4.83 8.46
N ASN A 154 7.87 -5.41 7.30
CA ASN A 154 8.83 -6.52 7.21
C ASN A 154 10.27 -6.07 7.51
N ASN A 155 10.61 -4.82 7.18
CA ASN A 155 11.92 -4.25 7.42
C ASN A 155 12.06 -3.57 8.79
N SER A 156 10.96 -3.35 9.50
CA SER A 156 10.93 -2.77 10.83
C SER A 156 11.01 -3.87 11.89
N LYS A 157 11.74 -3.62 12.97
CA LYS A 157 11.82 -4.54 14.10
C LYS A 157 10.73 -4.26 15.11
N THR A 158 10.27 -5.32 15.78
CA THR A 158 9.38 -5.18 16.94
C THR A 158 10.13 -4.52 18.09
N THR A 159 9.42 -3.75 18.90
CA THR A 159 9.94 -3.25 20.17
C THR A 159 9.61 -4.27 21.27
N TYR A 160 10.56 -4.53 22.16
CA TYR A 160 10.31 -5.39 23.31
C TYR A 160 9.18 -4.82 24.18
N PHE A 161 8.22 -5.67 24.51
CA PHE A 161 7.23 -5.38 25.55
C PHE A 161 6.71 -6.68 26.18
N THR A 162 6.30 -6.59 27.43
CA THR A 162 5.62 -7.70 28.11
C THR A 162 4.15 -7.65 27.75
N ALA A 163 3.73 -8.63 26.98
CA ALA A 163 2.33 -8.73 26.59
C ALA A 163 1.45 -9.20 27.74
N THR A 164 0.23 -8.72 27.80
CA THR A 164 -0.83 -9.23 28.68
C THR A 164 -1.69 -10.22 27.90
N PRO A 165 -2.40 -11.17 28.57
CA PRO A 165 -3.39 -11.99 27.86
C PRO A 165 -4.44 -11.10 27.21
N GLU A 166 -4.57 -11.17 25.88
CA GLU A 166 -5.44 -10.31 25.10
C GLU A 166 -5.84 -10.97 23.76
N ARG A 167 -6.84 -10.40 23.10
CA ARG A 167 -7.28 -10.89 21.79
C ARG A 167 -6.26 -10.56 20.70
N SER A 168 -6.37 -11.30 19.60
CA SER A 168 -5.48 -11.15 18.42
C SER A 168 -5.53 -9.74 17.82
N ASP A 169 -6.71 -9.13 17.68
CA ASP A 169 -6.88 -7.76 17.19
C ASP A 169 -6.17 -6.73 18.07
N THR A 170 -6.35 -6.82 19.39
CA THR A 170 -5.72 -5.94 20.37
C THR A 170 -4.19 -6.08 20.32
N ARG A 171 -3.67 -7.31 20.21
CA ARG A 171 -2.24 -7.57 20.08
C ARG A 171 -1.66 -6.96 18.81
N ILE A 172 -2.34 -7.10 17.67
CA ILE A 172 -1.92 -6.48 16.41
C ILE A 172 -1.89 -4.95 16.55
N ASP A 173 -2.93 -4.36 17.14
CA ASP A 173 -3.00 -2.92 17.36
C ASP A 173 -1.86 -2.40 18.23
N THR A 174 -1.56 -3.11 19.34
CA THR A 174 -0.42 -2.79 20.22
C THR A 174 0.91 -2.83 19.47
N VAL A 175 1.14 -3.87 18.67
CA VAL A 175 2.39 -4.04 17.91
C VAL A 175 2.54 -2.93 16.86
N LEU A 176 1.47 -2.61 16.12
CA LEU A 176 1.48 -1.51 15.15
C LEU A 176 1.70 -0.16 15.82
N SER A 177 1.12 0.06 17.00
CA SER A 177 1.30 1.30 17.78
C SER A 177 2.73 1.47 18.25
N ASN A 178 3.34 0.41 18.78
CA ASN A 178 4.74 0.42 19.21
C ASN A 178 5.71 0.63 18.05
N ALA A 179 5.36 0.14 16.87
CA ALA A 179 6.13 0.34 15.64
C ALA A 179 5.93 1.73 15.01
N GLY A 180 5.01 2.54 15.52
CA GLY A 180 4.66 3.83 14.92
C GLY A 180 3.99 3.73 13.55
N ALA A 181 3.38 2.57 13.23
CA ALA A 181 2.83 2.30 11.91
C ALA A 181 1.31 2.53 11.87
N PHE A 182 0.80 3.05 10.74
CA PHE A 182 -0.63 3.28 10.51
C PHE A 182 -1.31 4.11 11.62
N ASN A 183 -0.66 5.17 12.08
CA ASN A 183 -1.11 5.97 13.23
C ASN A 183 -2.19 7.00 12.89
N LYS A 184 -2.50 7.24 11.62
CA LYS A 184 -3.57 8.16 11.23
C LYS A 184 -4.95 7.52 11.46
N PRO A 185 -5.96 8.30 11.87
CA PRO A 185 -7.31 7.80 12.03
C PRO A 185 -7.83 7.07 10.79
N GLY A 186 -8.41 5.90 10.97
CA GLY A 186 -8.97 5.09 9.88
C GLY A 186 -7.96 4.25 9.07
N GLN A 187 -6.66 4.33 9.38
CA GLN A 187 -5.65 3.51 8.70
C GLN A 187 -5.58 2.06 9.19
N ARG A 188 -6.18 1.74 10.32
CA ARG A 188 -6.28 0.39 10.87
C ARG A 188 -7.73 -0.05 10.86
N ILE A 189 -8.02 -1.10 10.11
CA ILE A 189 -9.34 -1.72 10.02
C ILE A 189 -9.19 -3.12 10.60
N LEU A 190 -9.48 -3.24 11.90
CA LEU A 190 -9.26 -4.47 12.65
C LEU A 190 -10.61 -5.05 13.08
N GLU A 191 -10.94 -6.24 12.57
CA GLU A 191 -12.08 -6.99 13.10
C GLU A 191 -11.74 -7.54 14.48
N THR A 192 -12.75 -7.63 15.34
CA THR A 192 -12.60 -8.19 16.68
C THR A 192 -12.17 -9.65 16.64
N GLY A 193 -10.96 -9.96 17.07
CA GLY A 193 -10.41 -11.30 17.05
C GLY A 193 -11.10 -12.26 18.02
N VAL A 194 -11.02 -13.55 17.73
CA VAL A 194 -11.58 -14.64 18.55
C VAL A 194 -10.49 -15.34 19.37
N ALA A 195 -9.26 -15.41 18.85
CA ALA A 195 -8.16 -16.06 19.54
C ALA A 195 -7.67 -15.21 20.72
N ASN A 196 -7.58 -15.83 21.89
CA ASN A 196 -6.93 -15.25 23.06
C ASN A 196 -5.45 -15.67 23.10
N LEU A 197 -4.58 -14.68 23.11
CA LEU A 197 -3.13 -14.86 23.14
C LEU A 197 -2.62 -14.80 24.57
N GLY A 198 -1.59 -15.58 24.87
CA GLY A 198 -0.93 -15.58 26.17
C GLY A 198 -0.06 -14.32 26.42
N ASN A 199 0.61 -14.32 27.56
CA ASN A 199 1.47 -13.23 28.04
C ASN A 199 2.95 -13.39 27.68
N ALA A 200 3.27 -14.15 26.64
CA ALA A 200 4.65 -14.29 26.21
C ALA A 200 5.24 -12.94 25.80
N PRO A 201 6.46 -12.60 26.24
CA PRO A 201 7.09 -11.36 25.83
C PRO A 201 7.30 -11.31 24.33
N VAL A 202 7.18 -10.11 23.76
CA VAL A 202 7.49 -9.86 22.35
C VAL A 202 8.97 -9.56 22.22
N ASP A 203 9.63 -10.32 21.37
CA ASP A 203 11.07 -10.22 21.14
C ASP A 203 11.40 -9.17 20.07
N GLU A 204 12.47 -8.41 20.25
CA GLU A 204 12.99 -7.43 19.29
C GLU A 204 13.64 -8.07 18.05
N THR A 205 13.83 -9.39 18.03
CA THR A 205 14.52 -10.08 16.92
C THR A 205 13.62 -10.23 15.69
N ALA A 206 12.32 -10.38 15.88
CA ALA A 206 11.36 -10.54 14.80
C ALA A 206 11.10 -9.21 14.07
N SER A 207 10.73 -9.28 12.79
CA SER A 207 10.13 -8.12 12.13
C SER A 207 8.70 -7.92 12.63
N VAL A 208 8.21 -6.67 12.53
CA VAL A 208 6.82 -6.33 12.88
C VAL A 208 5.85 -7.21 12.09
N LEU A 209 6.08 -7.37 10.78
CA LEU A 209 5.23 -8.22 9.94
C LEU A 209 5.28 -9.68 10.38
N GLU A 210 6.47 -10.24 10.64
CA GLU A 210 6.62 -11.63 11.09
C GLU A 210 5.83 -11.89 12.38
N TYR A 211 5.90 -10.96 13.34
CA TYR A 211 5.15 -11.10 14.58
C TYR A 211 3.64 -11.03 14.34
N ILE A 212 3.17 -10.07 13.53
CA ILE A 212 1.76 -9.96 13.15
C ILE A 212 1.28 -11.23 12.47
N LEU A 213 2.08 -11.83 11.59
CA LEU A 213 1.74 -13.10 10.92
C LEU A 213 1.66 -14.28 11.91
N ARG A 214 2.49 -14.31 12.97
CA ARG A 214 2.35 -15.30 14.03
C ARG A 214 1.02 -15.15 14.77
N VAL A 215 0.61 -13.92 15.08
CA VAL A 215 -0.70 -13.61 15.68
C VAL A 215 -1.83 -14.03 14.74
N ASN A 216 -1.73 -13.66 13.47
CA ASN A 216 -2.69 -14.01 12.44
C ASN A 216 -2.83 -15.54 12.26
N ASN A 217 -1.73 -16.29 12.34
CA ASN A 217 -1.76 -17.76 12.29
C ASN A 217 -2.49 -18.36 13.49
N SER A 218 -2.36 -17.77 14.68
CA SER A 218 -3.12 -18.19 15.87
C SER A 218 -4.62 -17.92 15.73
N GLU A 219 -4.98 -16.84 15.04
CA GLU A 219 -6.36 -16.49 14.70
C GLU A 219 -6.90 -17.29 13.53
N GLN A 220 -6.04 -17.77 12.61
CA GLN A 220 -6.40 -18.28 11.29
C GLN A 220 -7.16 -17.24 10.46
N GLY A 221 -6.82 -15.98 10.69
CA GLY A 221 -7.40 -14.81 10.06
C GLY A 221 -6.67 -14.43 8.77
N ARG A 222 -6.83 -13.18 8.38
CA ARG A 222 -6.21 -12.62 7.18
C ARG A 222 -5.70 -11.21 7.44
N VAL A 223 -4.48 -10.91 6.95
CA VAL A 223 -3.84 -9.60 7.03
C VAL A 223 -3.47 -9.12 5.63
N TRP A 224 -3.80 -7.87 5.30
CA TRP A 224 -3.38 -7.23 4.03
C TRP A 224 -3.43 -5.71 4.14
N VAL A 225 -2.83 -5.03 3.14
CA VAL A 225 -3.01 -3.60 2.93
C VAL A 225 -3.93 -3.39 1.73
N ASP A 226 -4.94 -2.53 1.88
CA ASP A 226 -5.87 -2.22 0.79
C ASP A 226 -5.27 -1.25 -0.24
N GLY A 227 -6.03 -0.96 -1.31
CA GLY A 227 -5.58 -0.04 -2.34
C GLY A 227 -5.37 1.39 -1.85
N SER A 228 -6.01 1.79 -0.77
CA SER A 228 -5.85 3.11 -0.14
C SER A 228 -4.68 3.18 0.83
N GLY A 229 -4.01 2.06 1.09
CA GLY A 229 -2.89 1.98 2.01
C GLY A 229 -3.28 1.74 3.46
N ASN A 230 -4.51 1.31 3.74
CA ASN A 230 -4.95 0.97 5.09
C ASN A 230 -4.60 -0.47 5.43
N PHE A 231 -4.19 -0.69 6.67
CA PHE A 231 -3.94 -2.03 7.21
C PHE A 231 -5.26 -2.67 7.60
N ASN A 232 -5.50 -3.88 7.11
CA ASN A 232 -6.70 -4.65 7.38
C ASN A 232 -6.36 -5.96 8.07
N PHE A 233 -7.17 -6.34 9.04
CA PHE A 233 -7.15 -7.63 9.69
C PHE A 233 -8.58 -8.17 9.77
N ASP A 234 -8.82 -9.31 9.13
CA ASP A 234 -10.06 -10.08 9.28
C ASP A 234 -9.80 -11.26 10.21
N ARG A 235 -10.72 -11.46 11.13
CA ARG A 235 -10.74 -12.66 11.97
C ARG A 235 -11.05 -13.92 11.16
N ARG A 236 -10.84 -15.08 11.76
CA ARG A 236 -11.31 -16.34 11.16
C ARG A 236 -12.82 -16.31 11.01
N LEU A 237 -13.29 -16.86 9.91
CA LEU A 237 -14.72 -17.10 9.69
C LEU A 237 -15.16 -18.29 10.56
N VAL A 238 -15.79 -18.02 11.68
CA VAL A 238 -16.36 -19.04 12.55
C VAL A 238 -17.79 -19.31 12.07
N GLY A 239 -17.94 -20.22 11.10
CA GLY A 239 -19.23 -20.81 10.80
C GLY A 239 -20.39 -19.87 10.45
N GLU A 240 -20.12 -18.58 10.29
CA GLU A 240 -21.09 -17.62 9.79
C GLU A 240 -21.33 -17.95 8.31
N LEU A 241 -22.54 -18.40 8.01
CA LEU A 241 -23.02 -18.41 6.64
C LEU A 241 -22.98 -16.96 6.18
N GLN A 242 -22.03 -16.63 5.31
CA GLN A 242 -22.07 -15.34 4.63
C GLN A 242 -23.40 -15.25 3.90
N ASP A 243 -23.98 -14.07 3.88
CA ASP A 243 -25.13 -13.79 3.03
C ASP A 243 -24.83 -14.29 1.60
N ILE A 244 -25.80 -14.90 0.96
CA ILE A 244 -25.64 -15.44 -0.38
C ILE A 244 -25.43 -14.28 -1.34
N ASP A 245 -24.18 -14.06 -1.74
CA ASP A 245 -23.82 -12.98 -2.67
C ASP A 245 -24.32 -13.23 -4.09
N VAL A 246 -24.46 -14.49 -4.46
CA VAL A 246 -24.88 -14.90 -5.79
C VAL A 246 -25.77 -16.13 -5.72
N THR A 247 -26.95 -16.03 -6.33
CA THR A 247 -27.85 -17.17 -6.52
C THR A 247 -27.76 -17.63 -7.98
N LEU A 248 -27.48 -18.92 -8.18
CA LEU A 248 -27.53 -19.57 -9.49
C LEU A 248 -28.88 -20.26 -9.65
N SER A 249 -29.49 -20.14 -10.82
CA SER A 249 -30.80 -20.77 -11.12
C SER A 249 -30.87 -21.19 -12.57
N ASP A 250 -31.47 -22.38 -12.81
CA ASP A 250 -31.80 -22.87 -14.15
C ASP A 250 -33.15 -22.30 -14.67
N THR A 251 -33.96 -21.71 -13.79
CA THR A 251 -35.31 -21.25 -14.11
C THR A 251 -35.41 -19.74 -14.40
N GLY A 252 -34.28 -19.00 -14.33
CA GLY A 252 -34.26 -17.55 -14.57
C GLY A 252 -34.71 -16.73 -13.36
N GLY A 253 -35.02 -15.45 -13.56
CA GLY A 253 -35.33 -14.48 -12.51
C GLY A 253 -34.14 -13.52 -12.27
N THR A 254 -33.94 -13.09 -11.03
CA THR A 254 -32.79 -12.23 -10.63
C THR A 254 -31.49 -13.01 -10.41
N ALA A 255 -31.56 -14.33 -10.44
CA ALA A 255 -30.41 -15.21 -10.28
C ALA A 255 -29.62 -15.34 -11.60
N ILE A 256 -28.33 -15.69 -11.48
CA ILE A 256 -27.48 -15.94 -12.65
C ILE A 256 -27.86 -17.32 -13.25
N PRO A 257 -28.28 -17.38 -14.53
CA PRO A 257 -28.60 -18.64 -15.16
C PRO A 257 -27.34 -19.49 -15.38
N TYR A 258 -27.46 -20.80 -15.18
CA TYR A 258 -26.40 -21.76 -15.48
C TYR A 258 -26.97 -22.95 -16.29
N THR A 259 -26.14 -23.51 -17.15
CA THR A 259 -26.47 -24.71 -17.93
C THR A 259 -25.77 -25.97 -17.45
N THR A 260 -24.64 -25.80 -16.77
CA THR A 260 -23.85 -26.92 -16.24
C THR A 260 -23.25 -26.50 -14.91
N PHE A 261 -23.28 -27.39 -13.92
CA PHE A 261 -22.71 -27.18 -12.60
C PHE A 261 -21.95 -28.43 -12.15
N ASP A 262 -20.64 -28.31 -11.97
CA ASP A 262 -19.79 -29.39 -11.49
C ASP A 262 -19.29 -29.11 -10.08
N ILE A 263 -19.48 -30.09 -9.18
CA ILE A 263 -18.92 -30.03 -7.83
C ILE A 263 -17.67 -30.90 -7.80
N VAL A 264 -16.51 -30.29 -7.61
CA VAL A 264 -15.26 -31.01 -7.40
C VAL A 264 -14.87 -30.88 -5.94
N SER A 265 -14.86 -31.98 -5.19
CA SER A 265 -14.29 -32.04 -3.84
C SER A 265 -12.86 -32.52 -3.92
N ASN A 266 -11.95 -31.77 -3.35
CA ASN A 266 -10.53 -32.14 -3.17
C ASN A 266 -10.30 -32.57 -1.73
#